data_a8ccfefe0b0cf174ac16be4ca4cc91f5
#
_entry.id   a8ccfefe0b0cf174ac16be4ca4cc91f5
#
_cell.length_a   1.000
_cell.length_b   1.000
_cell.length_c   1.000
_cell.angle_alpha   90.00
_cell.angle_beta   90.00
_cell.angle_gamma   90.00
#
_symmetry.space_group_name_H-M   'P 1'
#
loop_
_entity.id
_entity.type
_entity.pdbx_description
1 polymer ?
#
loop_
_entity_poly.entity_id
_entity_poly.type
_entity_poly.pdbx_seq_one_letter_code
_entity_poly.pdbx_strand_id
1 'polypeptide(L)'
;MSSLSLVRSGGRSVSEQRPVKIIPGYVPDAEGSALIETGNTRVMCAATVELRVPPWMRGKGTGWVTAEYSMLPRSTTERVRRERGTIGGRTQEIQRLIGRALRAITDLPALGEISILLDCDVLRADGGTRTASITGAYVALHLALAGLIEAGKLKAIPLKDQIAAISVGIVDGDAVLDLDYNEDSAADVDMNVVMTGGGEFVELQGTGEEATFDRNQLEQMLELADSGIKNLLAAQRAAIGSYSWHNAQFL
;
A
#
# COMPACT_ATOMS: atom_id res chain seq x y z
N MET A 1 5.43 -34.85 20.25
CA MET A 1 4.79 -33.71 20.94
C MET A 1 3.83 -33.11 19.95
N SER A 2 2.53 -33.12 20.25
CA SER A 2 1.51 -32.54 19.35
C SER A 2 1.74 -31.03 19.32
N SER A 3 2.16 -30.47 18.18
CA SER A 3 2.19 -29.03 17.98
C SER A 3 0.75 -28.55 18.12
N LEU A 4 0.45 -27.79 19.18
CA LEU A 4 -0.75 -26.99 19.21
C LEU A 4 -0.65 -26.06 18.00
N SER A 5 -1.50 -26.27 17.00
CA SER A 5 -1.55 -25.37 15.84
C SER A 5 -1.90 -23.97 16.35
N LEU A 6 -1.13 -22.96 15.91
CA LEU A 6 -1.39 -21.55 16.21
C LEU A 6 -2.86 -21.22 15.92
N VAL A 7 -3.59 -20.72 16.91
CA VAL A 7 -4.97 -20.27 16.75
C VAL A 7 -4.94 -18.76 16.46
N ARG A 8 -5.03 -18.40 15.19
CA ARG A 8 -5.06 -17.00 14.74
C ARG A 8 -6.42 -16.34 14.95
N SER A 9 -6.42 -15.03 15.00
CA SER A 9 -7.64 -14.21 15.04
C SER A 9 -8.63 -14.61 13.94
N GLY A 10 -9.89 -14.84 14.33
CA GLY A 10 -10.94 -15.25 13.40
C GLY A 10 -10.84 -16.69 12.90
N GLY A 11 -9.95 -17.53 13.49
CA GLY A 11 -9.77 -18.91 13.10
C GLY A 11 -9.01 -19.09 11.77
N ARG A 12 -8.28 -18.08 11.31
CA ARG A 12 -7.48 -18.15 10.08
C ARG A 12 -6.36 -19.19 10.18
N SER A 13 -6.01 -19.84 9.09
CA SER A 13 -4.78 -20.61 8.96
C SER A 13 -3.57 -19.69 8.84
N VAL A 14 -2.36 -20.21 9.04
CA VAL A 14 -1.10 -19.45 8.94
C VAL A 14 -0.92 -18.79 7.56
N SER A 15 -1.41 -19.39 6.50
CA SER A 15 -1.35 -18.91 5.11
C SER A 15 -2.58 -18.13 4.67
N GLU A 16 -3.54 -17.90 5.56
CA GLU A 16 -4.79 -17.24 5.19
C GLU A 16 -4.73 -15.74 5.40
N GLN A 17 -4.98 -14.99 4.33
CA GLN A 17 -5.09 -13.54 4.34
C GLN A 17 -6.48 -13.11 4.80
N ARG A 18 -6.57 -11.96 5.47
CA ARG A 18 -7.85 -11.32 5.77
C ARG A 18 -8.60 -10.96 4.47
N PRO A 19 -9.94 -10.92 4.49
CA PRO A 19 -10.72 -10.48 3.33
C PRO A 19 -10.27 -9.09 2.86
N VAL A 20 -10.08 -8.94 1.55
CA VAL A 20 -9.67 -7.69 0.91
C VAL A 20 -10.82 -7.16 0.05
N LYS A 21 -11.10 -5.87 0.18
CA LYS A 21 -12.04 -5.14 -0.66
C LYS A 21 -11.42 -3.81 -1.06
N ILE A 22 -11.49 -3.47 -2.34
CA ILE A 22 -11.04 -2.18 -2.86
C ILE A 22 -12.23 -1.53 -3.57
N ILE A 23 -12.58 -0.32 -3.14
CA ILE A 23 -13.67 0.48 -3.71
C ILE A 23 -13.03 1.64 -4.46
N PRO A 24 -12.98 1.61 -5.80
CA PRO A 24 -12.40 2.69 -6.61
C PRO A 24 -13.34 3.90 -6.66
N GLY A 25 -12.78 5.10 -6.87
CA GLY A 25 -13.55 6.34 -6.98
C GLY A 25 -14.20 6.78 -5.68
N TYR A 26 -13.62 6.41 -4.54
CA TYR A 26 -14.22 6.66 -3.23
C TYR A 26 -14.31 8.14 -2.86
N VAL A 27 -13.37 8.96 -3.33
CA VAL A 27 -13.36 10.43 -3.17
C VAL A 27 -13.68 11.03 -4.54
N PRO A 28 -14.89 11.58 -4.73
CA PRO A 28 -15.35 12.03 -6.05
C PRO A 28 -14.55 13.19 -6.66
N ASP A 29 -14.00 14.07 -5.80
CA ASP A 29 -13.26 15.26 -6.23
C ASP A 29 -11.77 15.00 -6.49
N ALA A 30 -11.27 13.79 -6.22
CA ALA A 30 -9.88 13.42 -6.51
C ALA A 30 -9.74 12.87 -7.94
N GLU A 31 -8.63 13.16 -8.62
CA GLU A 31 -8.36 12.64 -9.98
C GLU A 31 -8.26 11.11 -10.00
N GLY A 32 -7.99 10.50 -8.86
CA GLY A 32 -8.09 9.06 -8.66
C GLY A 32 -8.19 8.74 -7.18
N SER A 33 -9.00 7.77 -6.82
CA SER A 33 -9.12 7.40 -5.40
C SER A 33 -9.56 5.96 -5.20
N ALA A 34 -9.26 5.43 -4.02
CA ALA A 34 -9.75 4.12 -3.59
C ALA A 34 -9.87 4.07 -2.06
N LEU A 35 -10.88 3.36 -1.57
CA LEU A 35 -10.89 2.85 -0.20
C LEU A 35 -10.47 1.39 -0.23
N ILE A 36 -9.38 1.06 0.45
CA ILE A 36 -8.97 -0.32 0.68
C ILE A 36 -9.36 -0.77 2.08
N GLU A 37 -9.96 -1.95 2.16
CA GLU A 37 -10.27 -2.65 3.38
C GLU A 37 -9.53 -3.99 3.39
N THR A 38 -8.75 -4.27 4.44
CA THR A 38 -8.10 -5.55 4.70
C THR A 38 -8.50 -5.98 6.09
N GLY A 39 -9.45 -6.91 6.19
CA GLY A 39 -10.12 -7.21 7.45
C GLY A 39 -10.73 -5.94 8.05
N ASN A 40 -10.24 -5.55 9.23
CA ASN A 40 -10.69 -4.33 9.90
C ASN A 40 -9.88 -3.08 9.52
N THR A 41 -8.70 -3.23 8.93
CA THR A 41 -7.91 -2.08 8.47
C THR A 41 -8.58 -1.42 7.29
N ARG A 42 -8.69 -0.08 7.34
CA ARG A 42 -9.29 0.75 6.28
C ARG A 42 -8.41 1.93 6.00
N VAL A 43 -8.02 2.09 4.73
CA VAL A 43 -7.22 3.23 4.27
C VAL A 43 -7.90 3.86 3.07
N MET A 44 -8.15 5.16 3.15
CA MET A 44 -8.56 5.98 2.02
C MET A 44 -7.29 6.47 1.30
N CYS A 45 -7.22 6.26 0.00
CA CYS A 45 -6.13 6.72 -0.84
C CYS A 45 -6.71 7.65 -1.91
N ALA A 46 -6.20 8.88 -1.98
CA ALA A 46 -6.59 9.86 -2.98
C ALA A 46 -5.36 10.35 -3.75
N ALA A 47 -5.49 10.53 -5.05
CA ALA A 47 -4.44 11.04 -5.92
C ALA A 47 -4.83 12.43 -6.42
N THR A 48 -3.91 13.38 -6.26
CA THR A 48 -4.01 14.74 -6.81
C THR A 48 -3.00 14.89 -7.94
N VAL A 49 -3.44 15.44 -9.08
CA VAL A 49 -2.60 15.71 -10.24
C VAL A 49 -2.19 17.18 -10.26
N GLU A 50 -0.89 17.46 -10.25
CA GLU A 50 -0.34 18.78 -10.53
C GLU A 50 0.37 18.78 -11.89
N LEU A 51 -0.06 19.64 -12.82
CA LEU A 51 0.57 19.81 -14.15
C LEU A 51 1.90 20.61 -14.04
N ARG A 52 2.68 20.28 -13.04
CA ARG A 52 4.00 20.85 -12.76
C ARG A 52 4.78 19.90 -11.84
N VAL A 53 6.08 20.05 -11.84
CA VAL A 53 6.96 19.31 -10.91
C VAL A 53 7.54 20.26 -9.86
N PRO A 54 8.05 19.74 -8.72
CA PRO A 54 8.76 20.53 -7.73
C PRO A 54 9.89 21.35 -8.35
N PRO A 55 10.24 22.53 -7.77
CA PRO A 55 11.24 23.43 -8.35
C PRO A 55 12.59 22.78 -8.70
N TRP A 56 13.02 21.81 -7.89
CA TRP A 56 14.28 21.08 -8.10
C TRP A 56 14.23 20.04 -9.23
N MET A 57 13.04 19.74 -9.78
CA MET A 57 12.80 18.83 -10.91
C MET A 57 12.55 19.56 -12.24
N ARG A 58 12.26 20.85 -12.23
CA ARG A 58 11.91 21.63 -13.42
C ARG A 58 12.99 21.56 -14.50
N GLY A 59 12.57 21.41 -15.75
CA GLY A 59 13.46 21.32 -16.90
C GLY A 59 14.19 19.99 -17.06
N LYS A 60 13.89 19.00 -16.23
CA LYS A 60 14.48 17.64 -16.35
C LYS A 60 13.68 16.72 -17.27
N GLY A 61 12.47 17.12 -17.67
CA GLY A 61 11.60 16.32 -18.52
C GLY A 61 11.08 15.04 -17.87
N THR A 62 11.08 14.97 -16.52
CA THR A 62 10.62 13.80 -15.76
C THR A 62 9.58 14.20 -14.75
N GLY A 63 8.59 13.33 -14.52
CA GLY A 63 7.56 13.52 -13.53
C GLY A 63 7.97 13.14 -12.12
N TRP A 64 7.05 13.30 -11.19
CA TRP A 64 7.25 12.97 -9.80
C TRP A 64 6.01 12.30 -9.19
N VAL A 65 6.23 11.28 -8.38
CA VAL A 65 5.20 10.64 -7.57
C VAL A 65 5.64 10.70 -6.11
N THR A 66 4.79 11.21 -5.26
CA THR A 66 5.04 11.31 -3.82
C THR A 66 3.80 10.90 -3.04
N ALA A 67 3.96 10.63 -1.74
CA ALA A 67 2.86 10.25 -0.89
C ALA A 67 2.94 10.91 0.47
N GLU A 68 1.78 11.21 1.02
CA GLU A 68 1.56 11.52 2.42
C GLU A 68 0.80 10.37 3.09
N TYR A 69 1.01 10.21 4.38
CA TYR A 69 0.35 9.20 5.20
C TYR A 69 -0.07 9.83 6.51
N SER A 70 -1.29 9.56 6.91
CA SER A 70 -1.82 10.06 8.18
C SER A 70 -2.77 9.06 8.82
N MET A 71 -2.86 9.10 10.14
CA MET A 71 -3.85 8.32 10.90
C MET A 71 -4.91 9.25 11.47
N LEU A 72 -6.20 8.94 11.23
CA LEU A 72 -7.26 9.66 11.92
C LEU A 72 -7.14 9.46 13.43
N PRO A 73 -7.48 10.46 14.26
CA PRO A 73 -7.37 10.35 15.73
C PRO A 73 -8.09 9.14 16.34
N ARG A 74 -9.15 8.68 15.70
CA ARG A 74 -9.95 7.52 16.12
C ARG A 74 -9.83 6.33 15.17
N SER A 75 -8.73 6.26 14.44
CA SER A 75 -8.41 5.05 13.66
C SER A 75 -8.02 3.86 14.55
N THR A 76 -7.66 4.11 15.79
CA THR A 76 -7.29 3.13 16.83
C THR A 76 -8.29 3.16 17.99
N THR A 77 -8.27 2.12 18.84
CA THR A 77 -9.11 2.03 20.05
C THR A 77 -8.86 3.21 20.99
N GLU A 78 -7.61 3.58 21.18
CA GLU A 78 -7.23 4.79 21.91
C GLU A 78 -7.06 5.94 20.92
N ARG A 79 -7.37 7.17 21.37
CA ARG A 79 -7.25 8.35 20.52
C ARG A 79 -5.80 8.75 20.31
N VAL A 80 -5.33 8.66 19.07
CA VAL A 80 -4.03 9.20 18.65
C VAL A 80 -4.13 10.71 18.43
N ARG A 81 -3.10 11.46 18.81
CA ARG A 81 -3.06 12.91 18.54
C ARG A 81 -2.78 13.15 17.05
N ARG A 82 -3.45 14.17 16.49
CA ARG A 82 -3.06 14.65 15.16
C ARG A 82 -1.64 15.25 15.21
N GLU A 83 -0.81 14.86 14.27
CA GLU A 83 0.46 15.50 14.05
C GLU A 83 0.20 16.92 13.52
N ARG A 84 0.78 17.92 14.18
CA ARG A 84 0.66 19.34 13.80
C ARG A 84 2.05 19.96 13.83
N GLY A 85 2.50 20.50 12.71
CA GLY A 85 3.83 21.08 12.56
C GLY A 85 4.88 20.03 12.20
N THR A 86 5.57 19.45 13.17
CA THR A 86 6.59 18.42 12.88
C THR A 86 5.94 17.05 12.72
N ILE A 87 6.19 16.41 11.59
CA ILE A 87 5.74 15.04 11.28
C ILE A 87 6.66 14.05 12.01
N GLY A 88 6.08 13.05 12.68
CA GLY A 88 6.83 12.02 13.40
C GLY A 88 7.68 11.13 12.50
N GLY A 89 8.75 10.55 13.04
CA GLY A 89 9.67 9.71 12.26
C GLY A 89 9.00 8.51 11.59
N ARG A 90 8.07 7.84 12.29
CA ARG A 90 7.27 6.74 11.73
C ARG A 90 6.43 7.19 10.52
N THR A 91 5.73 8.31 10.63
CA THR A 91 4.92 8.86 9.54
C THR A 91 5.78 9.21 8.34
N GLN A 92 6.94 9.88 8.55
CA GLN A 92 7.90 10.20 7.49
C GLN A 92 8.45 8.94 6.80
N GLU A 93 8.77 7.91 7.58
CA GLU A 93 9.26 6.63 7.06
C GLU A 93 8.21 5.99 6.14
N ILE A 94 6.93 5.91 6.58
CA ILE A 94 5.84 5.33 5.80
C ILE A 94 5.56 6.13 4.52
N GLN A 95 5.55 7.47 4.59
CA GLN A 95 5.41 8.33 3.41
C GLN A 95 6.51 8.04 2.37
N ARG A 96 7.75 7.91 2.83
CA ARG A 96 8.89 7.60 1.95
C ARG A 96 8.78 6.20 1.34
N LEU A 97 8.32 5.22 2.13
CA LEU A 97 8.09 3.85 1.68
C LEU A 97 7.05 3.83 0.55
N ILE A 98 5.86 4.43 0.76
CA ILE A 98 4.79 4.49 -0.24
C ILE A 98 5.30 5.18 -1.52
N GLY A 99 5.91 6.36 -1.37
CA GLY A 99 6.44 7.12 -2.50
C GLY A 99 7.51 6.34 -3.30
N ARG A 100 8.44 5.64 -2.62
CA ARG A 100 9.45 4.80 -3.29
C ARG A 100 8.81 3.64 -4.04
N ALA A 101 7.88 2.93 -3.39
CA ALA A 101 7.17 1.81 -3.98
C ALA A 101 6.48 2.21 -5.29
N LEU A 102 5.70 3.30 -5.28
CA LEU A 102 5.00 3.77 -6.47
C LEU A 102 5.95 4.29 -7.56
N ARG A 103 7.04 4.97 -7.20
CA ARG A 103 8.05 5.41 -8.18
C ARG A 103 8.78 4.25 -8.85
N ALA A 104 9.00 3.14 -8.17
CA ALA A 104 9.67 1.98 -8.75
C ALA A 104 8.95 1.45 -10.00
N ILE A 105 7.61 1.48 -9.97
CA ILE A 105 6.78 0.97 -11.06
C ILE A 105 6.32 2.08 -12.04
N THR A 106 6.65 3.34 -11.78
CA THR A 106 6.26 4.46 -12.66
C THR A 106 7.38 4.79 -13.64
N ASP A 107 7.05 4.93 -14.92
CA ASP A 107 7.94 5.51 -15.92
C ASP A 107 7.88 7.05 -15.80
N LEU A 108 8.72 7.60 -14.92
CA LEU A 108 8.75 9.03 -14.63
C LEU A 108 9.09 9.90 -15.87
N PRO A 109 9.99 9.51 -16.79
CA PRO A 109 10.16 10.17 -18.05
C PRO A 109 8.90 10.20 -18.92
N ALA A 110 8.18 9.07 -19.04
CA ALA A 110 6.94 9.00 -19.81
C ALA A 110 5.79 9.81 -19.16
N LEU A 111 5.81 9.99 -17.83
CA LEU A 111 4.88 10.87 -17.11
C LEU A 111 5.08 12.35 -17.49
N GLY A 112 6.31 12.75 -17.88
CA GLY A 112 6.63 14.15 -18.17
C GLY A 112 6.61 15.02 -16.90
N GLU A 113 6.67 16.34 -17.04
CA GLU A 113 6.71 17.27 -15.89
C GLU A 113 5.35 17.40 -15.17
N ILE A 114 4.80 16.27 -14.76
CA ILE A 114 3.55 16.14 -13.97
C ILE A 114 3.91 15.54 -12.62
N SER A 115 3.30 16.03 -11.55
CA SER A 115 3.37 15.42 -10.22
C SER A 115 2.06 14.72 -9.88
N ILE A 116 2.16 13.55 -9.28
CA ILE A 116 1.03 12.88 -8.63
C ILE A 116 1.33 12.81 -7.11
N LEU A 117 0.44 13.39 -6.33
CA LEU A 117 0.49 13.36 -4.87
C LEU A 117 -0.56 12.35 -4.38
N LEU A 118 -0.12 11.37 -3.58
CA LEU A 118 -1.00 10.35 -3.00
C LEU A 118 -1.20 10.66 -1.51
N ASP A 119 -2.44 10.87 -1.11
CA ASP A 119 -2.83 11.03 0.30
C ASP A 119 -3.39 9.69 0.79
N CYS A 120 -2.78 9.12 1.83
CA CYS A 120 -3.17 7.85 2.43
C CYS A 120 -3.64 8.07 3.86
N ASP A 121 -4.95 8.18 4.07
CA ASP A 121 -5.55 8.41 5.37
C ASP A 121 -6.08 7.11 5.97
N VAL A 122 -5.52 6.71 7.10
CA VAL A 122 -5.97 5.53 7.84
C VAL A 122 -7.24 5.87 8.62
N LEU A 123 -8.36 5.29 8.21
CA LEU A 123 -9.67 5.45 8.85
C LEU A 123 -9.82 4.49 10.03
N ARG A 124 -9.28 3.28 9.91
CA ARG A 124 -9.22 2.25 10.95
C ARG A 124 -7.93 1.44 10.82
N ALA A 125 -7.22 1.28 11.93
CA ALA A 125 -5.97 0.53 12.01
C ALA A 125 -6.16 -0.77 12.77
N ASP A 126 -5.82 -1.89 12.13
CA ASP A 126 -5.83 -3.23 12.69
C ASP A 126 -4.72 -4.09 12.03
N GLY A 127 -3.46 -3.64 12.15
CA GLY A 127 -2.31 -4.22 11.46
C GLY A 127 -2.26 -3.91 9.95
N GLY A 128 -1.07 -3.86 9.37
CA GLY A 128 -0.86 -3.72 7.93
C GLY A 128 -1.28 -2.38 7.30
N THR A 129 -1.29 -1.27 8.06
CA THR A 129 -1.74 0.02 7.51
C THR A 129 -0.84 0.55 6.39
N ARG A 130 0.49 0.37 6.50
CA ARG A 130 1.46 0.80 5.49
C ARG A 130 1.36 -0.04 4.20
N THR A 131 1.14 -1.34 4.31
CA THR A 131 0.99 -2.25 3.17
C THR A 131 -0.34 -2.02 2.45
N ALA A 132 -1.42 -1.80 3.19
CA ALA A 132 -2.71 -1.41 2.63
C ALA A 132 -2.62 -0.04 1.92
N SER A 133 -1.86 0.93 2.47
CA SER A 133 -1.64 2.22 1.82
C SER A 133 -0.96 2.08 0.46
N ILE A 134 0.11 1.27 0.35
CA ILE A 134 0.78 1.02 -0.94
C ILE A 134 -0.19 0.40 -1.94
N THR A 135 -0.91 -0.65 -1.51
CA THR A 135 -1.83 -1.40 -2.36
C THR A 135 -3.01 -0.55 -2.83
N GLY A 136 -3.60 0.28 -1.96
CA GLY A 136 -4.69 1.19 -2.30
C GLY A 136 -4.23 2.39 -3.12
N ALA A 137 -3.07 2.96 -2.79
CA ALA A 137 -2.49 4.09 -3.52
C ALA A 137 -2.14 3.74 -4.97
N TYR A 138 -1.77 2.48 -5.26
CA TYR A 138 -1.61 2.02 -6.63
C TYR A 138 -2.91 2.17 -7.44
N VAL A 139 -4.05 1.78 -6.87
CA VAL A 139 -5.35 1.92 -7.56
C VAL A 139 -5.67 3.40 -7.78
N ALA A 140 -5.50 4.26 -6.77
CA ALA A 140 -5.69 5.70 -6.90
C ALA A 140 -4.79 6.31 -7.99
N LEU A 141 -3.50 5.96 -8.00
CA LEU A 141 -2.53 6.38 -9.01
C LEU A 141 -2.96 5.94 -10.41
N HIS A 142 -3.33 4.67 -10.59
CA HIS A 142 -3.77 4.15 -11.89
C HIS A 142 -4.99 4.91 -12.43
N LEU A 143 -5.98 5.19 -11.57
CA LEU A 143 -7.18 5.94 -11.95
C LEU A 143 -6.83 7.38 -12.36
N ALA A 144 -5.98 8.07 -11.61
CA ALA A 144 -5.54 9.42 -11.96
C ALA A 144 -4.80 9.46 -13.31
N LEU A 145 -3.92 8.48 -13.56
CA LEU A 145 -3.18 8.38 -14.82
C LEU A 145 -4.12 8.07 -16.02
N ALA A 146 -5.12 7.23 -15.81
CA ALA A 146 -6.11 6.95 -16.86
C ALA A 146 -6.94 8.20 -17.17
N GLY A 147 -7.32 8.99 -16.15
CA GLY A 147 -7.96 10.28 -16.36
C GLY A 147 -7.12 11.28 -17.16
N LEU A 148 -5.81 11.30 -16.94
CA LEU A 148 -4.91 12.12 -17.77
C LEU A 148 -4.88 11.68 -19.24
N ILE A 149 -5.08 10.40 -19.54
CA ILE A 149 -5.21 9.91 -20.92
C ILE A 149 -6.52 10.41 -21.52
N GLU A 150 -7.64 10.31 -20.81
CA GLU A 150 -8.94 10.81 -21.27
C GLU A 150 -8.92 12.33 -21.52
N ALA A 151 -8.21 13.07 -20.67
CA ALA A 151 -7.97 14.50 -20.83
C ALA A 151 -6.94 14.84 -21.94
N GLY A 152 -6.39 13.86 -22.66
CA GLY A 152 -5.39 14.04 -23.71
C GLY A 152 -4.02 14.55 -23.23
N LYS A 153 -3.74 14.46 -21.93
CA LYS A 153 -2.46 14.88 -21.33
C LYS A 153 -1.38 13.79 -21.39
N LEU A 154 -1.78 12.53 -21.44
CA LEU A 154 -0.91 11.38 -21.62
C LEU A 154 -1.37 10.54 -22.81
N LYS A 155 -0.43 9.83 -23.43
CA LYS A 155 -0.71 8.93 -24.58
C LYS A 155 -0.98 7.49 -24.13
N ALA A 156 -0.40 7.08 -23.01
CA ALA A 156 -0.54 5.76 -22.42
C ALA A 156 -0.29 5.86 -20.92
N ILE A 157 -0.72 4.86 -20.15
CA ILE A 157 -0.45 4.79 -18.72
C ILE A 157 1.05 4.55 -18.50
N PRO A 158 1.77 5.47 -17.83
CA PRO A 158 3.20 5.36 -17.59
C PRO A 158 3.50 4.47 -16.37
N LEU A 159 2.92 3.29 -16.30
CA LEU A 159 3.21 2.28 -15.29
C LEU A 159 3.87 1.08 -15.95
N LYS A 160 5.00 0.65 -15.40
CA LYS A 160 5.77 -0.51 -15.88
C LYS A 160 5.13 -1.82 -15.44
N ASP A 161 4.52 -1.82 -14.25
CA ASP A 161 3.91 -3.00 -13.64
C ASP A 161 2.89 -2.58 -12.57
N GLN A 162 2.17 -3.56 -12.01
CA GLN A 162 1.43 -3.43 -10.75
C GLN A 162 2.39 -3.47 -9.56
N ILE A 163 1.91 -3.03 -8.39
CA ILE A 163 2.62 -3.16 -7.12
C ILE A 163 1.63 -3.40 -5.99
N ALA A 164 1.98 -4.30 -5.10
CA ALA A 164 1.23 -4.51 -3.86
C ALA A 164 2.19 -4.80 -2.70
N ALA A 165 1.67 -4.69 -1.49
CA ALA A 165 2.45 -4.93 -0.28
C ALA A 165 1.61 -5.70 0.74
N ILE A 166 2.28 -6.56 1.52
CA ILE A 166 1.66 -7.34 2.57
C ILE A 166 2.61 -7.49 3.77
N SER A 167 2.05 -7.69 4.95
CA SER A 167 2.83 -8.06 6.14
C SER A 167 2.90 -9.58 6.27
N VAL A 168 4.04 -10.05 6.74
CA VAL A 168 4.29 -11.44 7.16
C VAL A 168 5.11 -11.39 8.44
N GLY A 169 5.10 -12.44 9.23
CA GLY A 169 5.89 -12.48 10.46
C GLY A 169 6.05 -13.87 11.03
N ILE A 170 6.76 -13.95 12.15
CA ILE A 170 6.86 -15.14 12.97
C ILE A 170 6.06 -14.90 14.26
N VAL A 171 5.08 -15.74 14.52
CA VAL A 171 4.23 -15.70 15.71
C VAL A 171 4.21 -17.08 16.34
N ASP A 172 4.62 -17.19 17.60
CA ASP A 172 4.75 -18.46 18.32
C ASP A 172 5.58 -19.52 17.54
N GLY A 173 6.59 -19.07 16.79
CA GLY A 173 7.48 -19.91 16.00
C GLY A 173 7.00 -20.27 14.60
N ASP A 174 5.75 -19.95 14.23
CA ASP A 174 5.17 -20.21 12.92
C ASP A 174 5.24 -18.96 12.01
N ALA A 175 5.60 -19.14 10.74
CA ALA A 175 5.48 -18.08 9.74
C ALA A 175 4.01 -17.83 9.39
N VAL A 176 3.55 -16.58 9.45
CA VAL A 176 2.15 -16.21 9.23
C VAL A 176 2.01 -15.09 8.20
N LEU A 177 0.94 -15.17 7.43
CA LEU A 177 0.57 -14.18 6.39
C LEU A 177 -0.40 -13.14 6.97
N ASP A 178 -0.20 -11.86 6.63
CA ASP A 178 -1.15 -10.77 6.89
C ASP A 178 -1.51 -10.64 8.37
N LEU A 179 -0.57 -10.12 9.16
CA LEU A 179 -0.75 -9.92 10.59
C LEU A 179 -1.82 -8.86 10.88
N ASP A 180 -2.73 -9.17 11.79
CA ASP A 180 -3.57 -8.17 12.43
C ASP A 180 -2.81 -7.46 13.56
N TYR A 181 -3.45 -6.50 14.23
CA TYR A 181 -2.79 -5.71 15.27
C TYR A 181 -2.30 -6.56 16.45
N ASN A 182 -3.07 -7.57 16.87
CA ASN A 182 -2.68 -8.41 18.01
C ASN A 182 -1.50 -9.32 17.64
N GLU A 183 -1.53 -9.86 16.42
CA GLU A 183 -0.45 -10.69 15.89
C GLU A 183 0.83 -9.85 15.69
N ASP A 184 0.71 -8.65 15.08
CA ASP A 184 1.81 -7.70 14.84
C ASP A 184 2.49 -7.28 16.15
N SER A 185 1.69 -6.98 17.19
CA SER A 185 2.19 -6.56 18.50
C SER A 185 2.82 -7.68 19.34
N ALA A 186 2.58 -8.94 18.99
CA ALA A 186 3.08 -10.11 19.70
C ALA A 186 4.08 -10.93 18.84
N ALA A 187 4.36 -10.49 17.63
CA ALA A 187 5.23 -11.19 16.71
C ALA A 187 6.70 -11.14 17.18
N ASP A 188 7.38 -12.29 17.15
CA ASP A 188 8.83 -12.36 17.32
C ASP A 188 9.56 -11.61 16.19
N VAL A 189 9.00 -11.68 14.98
CA VAL A 189 9.50 -11.02 13.77
C VAL A 189 8.30 -10.45 12.99
N ASP A 190 8.36 -9.18 12.64
CA ASP A 190 7.46 -8.55 11.67
C ASP A 190 8.22 -8.19 10.39
N MET A 191 7.60 -8.40 9.25
CA MET A 191 8.17 -8.05 7.95
C MET A 191 7.11 -7.49 7.01
N ASN A 192 7.44 -6.40 6.34
CA ASN A 192 6.65 -5.85 5.25
C ASN A 192 7.34 -6.16 3.91
N VAL A 193 6.60 -6.76 3.00
CA VAL A 193 7.09 -7.17 1.68
C VAL A 193 6.36 -6.37 0.62
N VAL A 194 7.11 -5.71 -0.27
CA VAL A 194 6.58 -4.95 -1.40
C VAL A 194 7.10 -5.60 -2.68
N MET A 195 6.19 -6.04 -3.56
CA MET A 195 6.55 -6.71 -4.82
C MET A 195 5.77 -6.15 -5.99
N THR A 196 6.37 -6.28 -7.18
CA THR A 196 5.73 -6.00 -8.46
C THR A 196 4.84 -7.15 -8.92
N GLY A 197 4.02 -6.91 -9.95
CA GLY A 197 3.23 -7.94 -10.62
C GLY A 197 4.07 -9.03 -11.28
N GLY A 198 5.29 -8.69 -11.70
CA GLY A 198 6.29 -9.63 -12.23
C GLY A 198 7.01 -10.47 -11.18
N GLY A 199 6.72 -10.28 -9.89
CA GLY A 199 7.33 -11.02 -8.79
C GLY A 199 8.68 -10.47 -8.33
N GLU A 200 9.04 -9.24 -8.71
CA GLU A 200 10.29 -8.60 -8.28
C GLU A 200 10.08 -7.86 -6.95
N PHE A 201 11.05 -7.97 -6.06
CA PHE A 201 11.02 -7.24 -4.80
C PHE A 201 11.36 -5.76 -5.02
N VAL A 202 10.53 -4.87 -4.47
CA VAL A 202 10.80 -3.43 -4.41
C VAL A 202 11.36 -3.04 -3.05
N GLU A 203 10.83 -3.64 -1.99
CA GLU A 203 11.33 -3.40 -0.63
C GLU A 203 11.01 -4.60 0.27
N LEU A 204 11.99 -4.94 1.11
CA LEU A 204 11.86 -5.88 2.21
C LEU A 204 12.25 -5.15 3.49
N GLN A 205 11.32 -5.04 4.42
CA GLN A 205 11.55 -4.39 5.71
C GLN A 205 11.14 -5.37 6.80
N GLY A 206 12.10 -6.01 7.44
CA GLY A 206 11.88 -6.98 8.50
C GLY A 206 12.71 -6.67 9.74
N THR A 207 12.12 -6.86 10.90
CA THR A 207 12.74 -6.64 12.20
C THR A 207 12.43 -7.80 13.11
N GLY A 208 13.44 -8.35 13.76
CA GLY A 208 13.26 -9.21 14.94
C GLY A 208 13.29 -8.30 16.17
N GLU A 209 12.14 -8.09 16.82
CA GLU A 209 12.06 -7.16 17.94
C GLU A 209 12.59 -7.81 19.23
N GLU A 210 12.20 -9.05 19.52
CA GLU A 210 12.64 -9.80 20.70
C GLU A 210 13.39 -11.09 20.34
N ALA A 211 13.42 -11.49 19.07
CA ALA A 211 14.06 -12.69 18.57
C ALA A 211 14.83 -12.42 17.26
N THR A 212 15.67 -13.37 16.88
CA THR A 212 16.29 -13.40 15.55
C THR A 212 15.58 -14.42 14.68
N PHE A 213 15.66 -14.28 13.37
CA PHE A 213 15.14 -15.25 12.40
C PHE A 213 16.25 -15.77 11.49
N ASP A 214 16.13 -17.02 11.12
CA ASP A 214 17.08 -17.68 10.22
C ASP A 214 16.65 -17.58 8.75
N ARG A 215 17.51 -18.12 7.86
CA ARG A 215 17.26 -18.11 6.42
C ARG A 215 16.00 -18.90 6.05
N ASN A 216 15.73 -20.01 6.71
CA ASN A 216 14.56 -20.83 6.39
C ASN A 216 13.26 -20.12 6.78
N GLN A 217 13.24 -19.45 7.92
CA GLN A 217 12.11 -18.60 8.33
C GLN A 217 11.89 -17.44 7.36
N LEU A 218 12.99 -16.82 6.88
CA LEU A 218 12.88 -15.78 5.84
C LEU A 218 12.27 -16.34 4.56
N GLU A 219 12.71 -17.50 4.07
CA GLU A 219 12.17 -18.12 2.87
C GLU A 219 10.67 -18.45 3.04
N GLN A 220 10.26 -18.99 4.17
CA GLN A 220 8.84 -19.25 4.47
C GLN A 220 7.99 -17.97 4.46
N MET A 221 8.47 -16.88 5.08
CA MET A 221 7.79 -15.58 5.06
C MET A 221 7.66 -15.03 3.63
N LEU A 222 8.70 -15.17 2.81
CA LEU A 222 8.67 -14.69 1.41
C LEU A 222 7.71 -15.53 0.53
N GLU A 223 7.61 -16.83 0.74
CA GLU A 223 6.64 -17.68 0.03
C GLU A 223 5.19 -17.29 0.40
N LEU A 224 4.92 -17.03 1.67
CA LEU A 224 3.62 -16.55 2.12
C LEU A 224 3.30 -15.16 1.51
N ALA A 225 4.28 -14.25 1.51
CA ALA A 225 4.13 -12.93 0.94
C ALA A 225 3.80 -12.98 -0.56
N ASP A 226 4.49 -13.81 -1.33
CA ASP A 226 4.22 -14.00 -2.77
C ASP A 226 2.77 -14.42 -3.03
N SER A 227 2.28 -15.40 -2.26
CA SER A 227 0.88 -15.85 -2.35
C SER A 227 -0.10 -14.72 -2.01
N GLY A 228 0.11 -13.99 -0.92
CA GLY A 228 -0.75 -12.90 -0.49
C GLY A 228 -0.75 -11.73 -1.48
N ILE A 229 0.42 -11.38 -2.02
CA ILE A 229 0.57 -10.31 -3.01
C ILE A 229 -0.18 -10.65 -4.31
N LYS A 230 -0.13 -11.89 -4.79
CA LYS A 230 -0.92 -12.33 -5.97
C LYS A 230 -2.41 -12.08 -5.78
N ASN A 231 -2.94 -12.33 -4.59
CA ASN A 231 -4.35 -12.04 -4.27
C ASN A 231 -4.65 -10.53 -4.28
N LEU A 232 -3.75 -9.71 -3.74
CA LEU A 232 -3.88 -8.25 -3.74
C LEU A 232 -3.84 -7.67 -5.16
N LEU A 233 -2.94 -8.16 -6.01
CA LEU A 233 -2.85 -7.77 -7.42
C LEU A 233 -4.13 -8.13 -8.19
N ALA A 234 -4.73 -9.28 -7.90
CA ALA A 234 -6.00 -9.67 -8.48
C ALA A 234 -7.15 -8.75 -8.02
N ALA A 235 -7.18 -8.38 -6.73
CA ALA A 235 -8.15 -7.45 -6.19
C ALA A 235 -8.02 -6.04 -6.81
N GLN A 236 -6.80 -5.55 -7.03
CA GLN A 236 -6.54 -4.29 -7.72
C GLN A 236 -7.07 -4.32 -9.15
N ARG A 237 -6.79 -5.39 -9.94
CA ARG A 237 -7.30 -5.53 -11.31
C ARG A 237 -8.83 -5.53 -11.34
N ALA A 238 -9.47 -6.25 -10.43
CA ALA A 238 -10.93 -6.29 -10.33
C ALA A 238 -11.51 -4.90 -10.00
N ALA A 239 -10.90 -4.17 -9.07
CA ALA A 239 -11.34 -2.83 -8.70
C ALA A 239 -11.20 -1.84 -9.86
N ILE A 240 -10.05 -1.80 -10.53
CA ILE A 240 -9.80 -0.94 -11.69
C ILE A 240 -10.77 -1.26 -12.83
N GLY A 241 -10.96 -2.55 -13.14
CA GLY A 241 -11.87 -2.99 -14.21
C GLY A 241 -13.34 -2.73 -13.92
N SER A 242 -13.74 -2.54 -12.67
CA SER A 242 -15.11 -2.21 -12.27
C SER A 242 -15.41 -0.70 -12.28
N TYR A 243 -14.39 0.15 -12.42
CA TYR A 243 -14.55 1.60 -12.36
C TYR A 243 -15.16 2.15 -13.65
N SER A 244 -16.22 2.94 -13.52
CA SER A 244 -16.87 3.63 -14.64
C SER A 244 -16.47 5.10 -14.66
N TRP A 245 -15.84 5.52 -15.74
CA TRP A 245 -15.31 6.88 -15.95
C TRP A 245 -16.38 7.95 -16.15
N HIS A 246 -17.67 7.58 -16.29
CA HIS A 246 -18.76 8.47 -16.65
C HIS A 246 -19.05 9.61 -15.65
N ASN A 247 -18.43 9.60 -14.47
CA ASN A 247 -18.64 10.61 -13.43
C ASN A 247 -17.36 11.41 -13.06
N ALA A 248 -16.25 11.19 -13.74
CA ALA A 248 -15.02 11.89 -13.44
C ALA A 248 -15.02 13.27 -14.12
N GLN A 249 -15.11 14.33 -13.32
CA GLN A 249 -14.87 15.70 -13.77
C GLN A 249 -13.35 15.93 -13.74
N PHE A 250 -12.70 15.75 -14.89
CA PHE A 250 -11.29 16.12 -15.05
C PHE A 250 -11.18 17.59 -15.43
N LEU A 251 -10.17 18.26 -14.89
CA LEU A 251 -9.77 19.66 -15.10
C LEU A 251 -9.70 20.10 -16.56
#